data_e2bab417f1717d46adae18eb3406aa76
#
_entry.id   e2bab417f1717d46adae18eb3406aa76
#
_cell.length_a   1.000
_cell.length_b   1.000
_cell.length_c   1.000
_cell.angle_alpha   90.00
_cell.angle_beta   90.00
_cell.angle_gamma   90.00
#
_symmetry.space_group_name_H-M   'P 1'
#
loop_
_entity.id
_entity.type
_entity.pdbx_description
1 polymer ?
#
loop_
_entity_poly.entity_id
_entity_poly.type
_entity_poly.pdbx_seq_one_letter_code
_entity_poly.pdbx_strand_id
1 'polypeptide(L)'
;GVEVSLKAPADPNDPPKLVAAGKADLAVSYQPQLHVQVDRGLPLVRVATLVATPLNSLVVLRDSGIRTIAGLKGKTVGFSIGGFEDALLRAMLEKNGLRLSDIKLVNVNFSLSPALVSGKVDAVIGAFRNFELNQLDILKRPGLAFYVEEEGVPAYDELIMVANSKDVSGPHMRKFVGAIERGVQYLVNHPDESWNLFIKGRKDLDDELNRRAWRDTIPRFALRPGALDRNRYATFAGFLKQQGLIKTVLPLDKYAVELN
;
A
#
# COMPACT_ATOMS: atom_id res chain seq x y z
N GLY A 1 -21.47 17.75 9.11
CA GLY A 1 -20.13 17.20 8.89
C GLY A 1 -19.88 15.97 9.74
N VAL A 2 -18.72 15.40 9.59
CA VAL A 2 -18.19 14.34 10.47
C VAL A 2 -16.93 14.89 11.10
N GLU A 3 -16.79 14.78 12.41
CA GLU A 3 -15.56 15.09 13.12
C GLU A 3 -14.57 13.92 12.95
N VAL A 4 -13.32 14.19 12.61
CA VAL A 4 -12.31 13.21 12.32
C VAL A 4 -11.05 13.45 13.14
N SER A 5 -10.58 12.43 13.86
CA SER A 5 -9.29 12.41 14.55
C SER A 5 -8.33 11.49 13.80
N LEU A 6 -7.19 12.01 13.36
CA LEU A 6 -6.16 11.24 12.67
C LEU A 6 -5.09 10.78 13.66
N LYS A 7 -4.74 9.49 13.61
CA LYS A 7 -3.68 8.89 14.42
C LYS A 7 -2.68 8.18 13.52
N ALA A 8 -1.42 8.62 13.55
CA ALA A 8 -0.35 7.90 12.86
C ALA A 8 0.04 6.65 13.66
N PRO A 9 0.15 5.46 13.01
CA PRO A 9 0.58 4.25 13.67
C PRO A 9 2.10 4.25 13.91
N ALA A 10 2.54 3.59 14.98
CA ALA A 10 3.96 3.30 15.21
C ALA A 10 4.44 2.06 14.40
N ASP A 11 3.55 1.10 14.18
CA ASP A 11 3.78 -0.11 13.38
C ASP A 11 2.79 -0.13 12.19
N PRO A 12 3.26 -0.31 10.93
CA PRO A 12 2.40 -0.35 9.76
C PRO A 12 1.40 -1.53 9.76
N ASN A 13 1.62 -2.54 10.59
CA ASN A 13 0.72 -3.70 10.71
C ASN A 13 -0.45 -3.49 11.68
N ASP A 14 -0.46 -2.41 12.47
CA ASP A 14 -1.45 -2.22 13.53
C ASP A 14 -2.78 -1.61 13.10
N PRO A 15 -2.87 -0.67 12.15
CA PRO A 15 -4.12 0.04 11.86
C PRO A 15 -5.33 -0.87 11.63
N PRO A 16 -5.29 -1.91 10.77
CA PRO A 16 -6.44 -2.79 10.58
C PRO A 16 -6.81 -3.59 11.84
N LYS A 17 -5.82 -3.96 12.68
CA LYS A 17 -6.07 -4.66 13.94
C LYS A 17 -6.80 -3.78 14.94
N LEU A 18 -6.49 -2.47 14.98
CA LEU A 18 -7.20 -1.50 15.82
C LEU A 18 -8.67 -1.37 15.40
N VAL A 19 -8.94 -1.36 14.10
CA VAL A 19 -10.31 -1.37 13.57
C VAL A 19 -11.02 -2.68 13.92
N ALA A 20 -10.38 -3.82 13.72
CA ALA A 20 -10.97 -5.12 14.07
C ALA A 20 -11.30 -5.22 15.56
N ALA A 21 -10.51 -4.57 16.41
CA ALA A 21 -10.70 -4.50 17.87
C ALA A 21 -11.69 -3.40 18.31
N GLY A 22 -12.25 -2.60 17.41
CA GLY A 22 -13.15 -1.48 17.73
C GLY A 22 -12.45 -0.29 18.41
N LYS A 23 -11.13 -0.16 18.24
CA LYS A 23 -10.33 0.95 18.80
C LYS A 23 -10.12 2.10 17.80
N ALA A 24 -10.54 1.92 16.58
CA ALA A 24 -10.61 2.91 15.51
C ALA A 24 -11.80 2.58 14.61
N ASP A 25 -12.46 3.60 14.05
CA ASP A 25 -13.60 3.44 13.16
C ASP A 25 -13.15 3.01 11.76
N LEU A 26 -12.02 3.57 11.32
CA LEU A 26 -11.44 3.36 10.00
C LEU A 26 -9.92 3.23 10.08
N ALA A 27 -9.35 2.51 9.13
CA ALA A 27 -7.92 2.50 8.90
C ALA A 27 -7.61 2.59 7.41
N VAL A 28 -6.49 3.24 7.08
CA VAL A 28 -5.85 3.04 5.78
C VAL A 28 -5.11 1.71 5.83
N SER A 29 -5.32 0.89 4.80
CA SER A 29 -4.75 -0.45 4.66
C SER A 29 -4.49 -0.72 3.17
N TYR A 30 -4.15 -1.95 2.85
CA TYR A 30 -3.80 -2.41 1.50
C TYR A 30 -4.75 -3.54 1.09
N GLN A 31 -5.15 -3.59 -0.19
CA GLN A 31 -6.03 -4.67 -0.66
C GLN A 31 -5.42 -6.07 -0.39
N PRO A 32 -4.11 -6.33 -0.66
CA PRO A 32 -3.50 -7.63 -0.33
C PRO A 32 -3.59 -7.98 1.15
N GLN A 33 -3.30 -7.01 2.03
CA GLN A 33 -3.37 -7.20 3.48
C GLN A 33 -4.79 -7.51 3.95
N LEU A 34 -5.79 -6.82 3.40
CA LEU A 34 -7.20 -7.09 3.72
C LEU A 34 -7.58 -8.54 3.43
N HIS A 35 -7.26 -9.06 2.24
CA HIS A 35 -7.55 -10.46 1.90
C HIS A 35 -6.95 -11.45 2.90
N VAL A 36 -5.68 -11.26 3.26
CA VAL A 36 -4.99 -12.13 4.23
C VAL A 36 -5.62 -12.04 5.63
N GLN A 37 -5.98 -10.83 6.06
CA GLN A 37 -6.56 -10.63 7.39
C GLN A 37 -7.98 -11.19 7.50
N VAL A 38 -8.79 -11.05 6.45
CA VAL A 38 -10.16 -11.59 6.41
C VAL A 38 -10.15 -13.12 6.33
N ASP A 39 -9.22 -13.73 5.57
CA ASP A 39 -9.03 -15.20 5.56
C ASP A 39 -8.63 -15.73 6.95
N ARG A 40 -7.97 -14.90 7.77
CA ARG A 40 -7.63 -15.20 9.18
C ARG A 40 -8.79 -14.90 10.15
N GLY A 41 -9.94 -14.45 9.66
CA GLY A 41 -11.14 -14.22 10.45
C GLY A 41 -11.25 -12.82 11.05
N LEU A 42 -10.43 -11.84 10.66
CA LEU A 42 -10.63 -10.46 11.12
C LEU A 42 -11.91 -9.87 10.51
N PRO A 43 -12.76 -9.19 11.30
CA PRO A 43 -14.04 -8.65 10.85
C PRO A 43 -13.83 -7.30 10.12
N LEU A 44 -13.11 -7.34 9.00
CA LEU A 44 -12.75 -6.15 8.23
C LEU A 44 -13.49 -6.11 6.89
N VAL A 45 -13.89 -4.90 6.49
CA VAL A 45 -14.56 -4.63 5.22
C VAL A 45 -13.94 -3.40 4.57
N ARG A 46 -13.58 -3.50 3.28
CA ARG A 46 -13.21 -2.35 2.46
C ARG A 46 -14.43 -1.47 2.23
N VAL A 47 -14.30 -0.17 2.50
CA VAL A 47 -15.36 0.83 2.29
C VAL A 47 -15.01 1.89 1.25
N ALA A 48 -13.71 2.09 0.99
CA ALA A 48 -13.24 3.03 -0.03
C ALA A 48 -11.85 2.64 -0.56
N THR A 49 -11.52 3.11 -1.76
CA THR A 49 -10.17 3.05 -2.35
C THR A 49 -9.61 4.47 -2.45
N LEU A 50 -8.42 4.71 -1.92
CA LEU A 50 -7.72 5.98 -2.07
C LEU A 50 -6.80 5.96 -3.29
N VAL A 51 -6.01 4.91 -3.44
CA VAL A 51 -5.08 4.72 -4.57
C VAL A 51 -5.38 3.40 -5.25
N ALA A 52 -5.85 3.46 -6.50
CA ALA A 52 -6.37 2.32 -7.26
C ALA A 52 -5.31 1.63 -8.15
N THR A 53 -4.03 1.92 -7.94
CA THR A 53 -2.91 1.32 -8.67
C THR A 53 -1.81 0.91 -7.71
N PRO A 54 -1.03 -0.14 -7.99
CA PRO A 54 0.13 -0.48 -7.17
C PRO A 54 1.11 0.68 -7.06
N LEU A 55 1.50 1.02 -5.85
CA LEU A 55 2.64 1.90 -5.56
C LEU A 55 3.87 1.09 -5.22
N ASN A 56 3.66 -0.08 -4.67
CA ASN A 56 4.69 -1.01 -4.22
C ASN A 56 5.63 -1.39 -5.36
N SER A 57 6.91 -1.44 -5.05
CA SER A 57 7.97 -1.88 -5.95
C SER A 57 9.08 -2.57 -5.19
N LEU A 58 9.82 -3.43 -5.88
CA LEU A 58 11.10 -3.93 -5.43
C LEU A 58 12.18 -2.95 -5.91
N VAL A 59 12.97 -2.42 -4.98
CA VAL A 59 13.97 -1.39 -5.29
C VAL A 59 15.36 -1.86 -4.87
N VAL A 60 16.33 -1.64 -5.74
CA VAL A 60 17.78 -1.75 -5.49
C VAL A 60 18.44 -0.39 -5.76
N LEU A 61 19.61 -0.13 -5.21
CA LEU A 61 20.36 1.05 -5.64
C LEU A 61 20.92 0.86 -7.07
N ARG A 62 20.90 1.92 -7.86
CA ARG A 62 21.44 1.88 -9.25
C ARG A 62 22.92 1.51 -9.31
N ASP A 63 23.68 1.84 -8.28
CA ASP A 63 25.11 1.53 -8.16
C ASP A 63 25.39 0.14 -7.54
N SER A 64 24.36 -0.61 -7.12
CA SER A 64 24.51 -1.95 -6.50
C SER A 64 25.03 -3.05 -7.44
N GLY A 65 25.01 -2.82 -8.74
CA GLY A 65 25.31 -3.86 -9.74
C GLY A 65 24.13 -4.82 -10.05
N ILE A 66 23.05 -4.81 -9.27
CA ILE A 66 21.86 -5.62 -9.51
C ILE A 66 21.03 -4.94 -10.61
N ARG A 67 20.76 -5.66 -11.70
CA ARG A 67 20.02 -5.14 -12.88
C ARG A 67 18.77 -5.94 -13.21
N THR A 68 18.61 -7.10 -12.59
CA THR A 68 17.47 -8.01 -12.79
C THR A 68 17.08 -8.64 -11.46
N ILE A 69 15.87 -9.12 -11.34
CA ILE A 69 15.39 -9.84 -10.14
C ILE A 69 16.23 -11.12 -9.91
N ALA A 70 16.66 -11.79 -10.97
CA ALA A 70 17.56 -12.95 -10.84
C ALA A 70 18.89 -12.62 -10.14
N GLY A 71 19.35 -11.37 -10.21
CA GLY A 71 20.53 -10.87 -9.48
C GLY A 71 20.37 -10.79 -7.96
N LEU A 72 19.19 -11.04 -7.43
CA LEU A 72 18.93 -11.09 -5.99
C LEU A 72 19.36 -12.41 -5.33
N LYS A 73 19.79 -13.40 -6.08
CA LYS A 73 20.26 -14.69 -5.51
C LYS A 73 21.35 -14.46 -4.48
N GLY A 74 21.15 -14.98 -3.26
CA GLY A 74 22.08 -14.81 -2.12
C GLY A 74 22.03 -13.44 -1.44
N LYS A 75 21.14 -12.53 -1.87
CA LYS A 75 21.02 -11.17 -1.36
C LYS A 75 20.07 -11.06 -0.18
N THR A 76 20.21 -9.96 0.58
CA THR A 76 19.30 -9.59 1.67
C THR A 76 18.26 -8.62 1.16
N VAL A 77 16.97 -8.95 1.33
CA VAL A 77 15.84 -8.10 0.94
C VAL A 77 15.10 -7.64 2.19
N GLY A 78 14.97 -6.33 2.34
CA GLY A 78 14.19 -5.69 3.39
C GLY A 78 12.70 -5.65 3.03
N PHE A 79 11.82 -5.76 4.03
CA PHE A 79 10.38 -5.57 3.88
C PHE A 79 9.81 -4.79 5.08
N SER A 80 8.64 -4.20 4.92
CA SER A 80 7.93 -3.41 5.94
C SER A 80 6.77 -4.19 6.55
N ILE A 81 5.87 -4.71 5.71
CA ILE A 81 4.63 -5.36 6.13
C ILE A 81 4.68 -6.84 5.79
N GLY A 82 4.88 -7.65 6.84
CA GLY A 82 4.90 -9.10 6.71
C GLY A 82 3.53 -9.67 6.34
N GLY A 83 3.55 -10.79 5.61
CA GLY A 83 2.37 -11.55 5.25
C GLY A 83 1.75 -11.18 3.90
N PHE A 84 2.14 -10.03 3.27
CA PHE A 84 1.78 -9.76 1.90
C PHE A 84 2.95 -9.27 1.02
N GLU A 85 3.87 -8.45 1.53
CA GLU A 85 5.02 -7.99 0.74
C GLU A 85 5.96 -9.15 0.38
N ASP A 86 6.20 -10.05 1.32
CA ASP A 86 6.94 -11.29 1.07
C ASP A 86 6.27 -12.19 0.04
N ALA A 87 4.98 -12.08 -0.08
CA ALA A 87 4.18 -12.80 -1.06
C ALA A 87 4.26 -12.19 -2.46
N LEU A 88 4.17 -10.87 -2.57
CA LEU A 88 4.43 -10.18 -3.84
C LEU A 88 5.85 -10.50 -4.31
N LEU A 89 6.81 -10.43 -3.40
CA LEU A 89 8.21 -10.76 -3.69
C LEU A 89 8.36 -12.22 -4.15
N ARG A 90 7.65 -13.17 -3.52
CA ARG A 90 7.66 -14.58 -3.94
C ARG A 90 7.25 -14.71 -5.40
N ALA A 91 6.13 -14.11 -5.80
CA ALA A 91 5.65 -14.17 -7.18
C ALA A 91 6.67 -13.58 -8.17
N MET A 92 7.27 -12.42 -7.81
CA MET A 92 8.32 -11.78 -8.61
C MET A 92 9.56 -12.70 -8.76
N LEU A 93 10.00 -13.33 -7.66
CA LEU A 93 11.13 -14.26 -7.66
C LEU A 93 10.84 -15.50 -8.51
N GLU A 94 9.68 -16.13 -8.33
CA GLU A 94 9.28 -17.34 -9.07
C GLU A 94 9.20 -17.08 -10.57
N LYS A 95 8.65 -15.95 -11.00
CA LYS A 95 8.64 -15.52 -12.41
C LYS A 95 10.05 -15.40 -12.99
N ASN A 96 11.03 -15.08 -12.16
CA ASN A 96 12.43 -14.88 -12.54
C ASN A 96 13.34 -16.08 -12.17
N GLY A 97 12.76 -17.27 -11.91
CA GLY A 97 13.49 -18.51 -11.66
C GLY A 97 14.13 -18.64 -10.29
N LEU A 98 13.73 -17.81 -9.33
CA LEU A 98 14.19 -17.84 -7.94
C LEU A 98 13.07 -18.26 -6.98
N ARG A 99 13.46 -18.64 -5.77
CA ARG A 99 12.57 -18.92 -4.63
C ARG A 99 12.89 -18.00 -3.46
N LEU A 100 11.97 -17.83 -2.52
CA LEU A 100 12.24 -17.10 -1.27
C LEU A 100 13.46 -17.64 -0.50
N SER A 101 13.72 -18.95 -0.58
CA SER A 101 14.89 -19.59 0.02
C SER A 101 16.23 -19.17 -0.61
N ASP A 102 16.21 -18.57 -1.79
CA ASP A 102 17.41 -18.08 -2.48
C ASP A 102 17.84 -16.70 -2.01
N ILE A 103 17.08 -16.06 -1.12
CA ILE A 103 17.34 -14.75 -0.53
C ILE A 103 17.20 -14.76 0.99
N LYS A 104 17.71 -13.72 1.66
CA LYS A 104 17.48 -13.49 3.08
C LYS A 104 16.49 -12.35 3.27
N LEU A 105 15.38 -12.59 3.99
CA LEU A 105 14.39 -11.57 4.33
C LEU A 105 14.68 -10.93 5.68
N VAL A 106 14.56 -9.59 5.76
CA VAL A 106 14.74 -8.82 7.00
C VAL A 106 13.61 -7.79 7.12
N ASN A 107 12.90 -7.81 8.24
CA ASN A 107 11.95 -6.74 8.54
C ASN A 107 12.72 -5.46 8.89
N VAL A 108 12.47 -4.38 8.15
CA VAL A 108 13.07 -3.06 8.37
C VAL A 108 12.03 -2.02 8.78
N ASN A 109 10.78 -2.43 8.97
CA ASN A 109 9.67 -1.56 9.34
C ASN A 109 9.55 -0.37 8.36
N PHE A 110 9.30 0.85 8.83
CA PHE A 110 9.26 2.06 7.99
C PHE A 110 10.62 2.54 7.46
N SER A 111 11.72 1.80 7.71
CA SER A 111 13.08 2.22 7.38
C SER A 111 13.59 1.64 6.06
N LEU A 112 12.76 1.56 5.01
CA LEU A 112 13.12 0.97 3.71
C LEU A 112 14.31 1.68 3.06
N SER A 113 14.21 2.96 2.75
CA SER A 113 15.29 3.74 2.14
C SER A 113 16.53 3.84 3.05
N PRO A 114 16.42 4.12 4.35
CA PRO A 114 17.60 4.11 5.23
C PRO A 114 18.33 2.77 5.27
N ALA A 115 17.61 1.64 5.32
CA ALA A 115 18.21 0.31 5.31
C ALA A 115 18.95 0.00 4.00
N LEU A 116 18.39 0.45 2.87
CA LEU A 116 18.99 0.28 1.55
C LEU A 116 20.25 1.17 1.39
N VAL A 117 20.16 2.44 1.76
CA VAL A 117 21.28 3.41 1.64
C VAL A 117 22.45 3.05 2.55
N SER A 118 22.16 2.54 3.76
CA SER A 118 23.22 2.10 4.70
C SER A 118 23.87 0.75 4.33
N GLY A 119 23.34 0.04 3.33
CA GLY A 119 23.81 -1.30 2.97
C GLY A 119 23.39 -2.41 3.96
N LYS A 120 22.45 -2.14 4.89
CA LYS A 120 21.86 -3.15 5.77
C LYS A 120 21.13 -4.23 4.97
N VAL A 121 20.54 -3.84 3.82
CA VAL A 121 19.91 -4.72 2.85
C VAL A 121 20.37 -4.37 1.43
N ASP A 122 20.34 -5.34 0.51
CA ASP A 122 20.71 -5.16 -0.89
C ASP A 122 19.53 -4.66 -1.73
N ALA A 123 18.30 -4.98 -1.31
CA ALA A 123 17.07 -4.58 -1.96
C ALA A 123 15.97 -4.37 -0.91
N VAL A 124 14.91 -3.69 -1.29
CA VAL A 124 13.68 -3.56 -0.47
C VAL A 124 12.44 -3.81 -1.31
N ILE A 125 11.49 -4.59 -0.77
CA ILE A 125 10.12 -4.68 -1.26
C ILE A 125 9.21 -3.84 -0.34
N GLY A 126 8.15 -3.25 -0.87
CA GLY A 126 7.30 -2.34 -0.12
C GLY A 126 7.62 -0.86 -0.39
N ALA A 127 8.68 -0.58 -1.14
CA ALA A 127 9.04 0.78 -1.51
C ALA A 127 8.01 1.36 -2.50
N PHE A 128 7.43 2.51 -2.15
CA PHE A 128 6.46 3.20 -3.00
C PHE A 128 7.18 4.04 -4.05
N ARG A 129 6.77 3.84 -5.31
CA ARG A 129 7.34 4.53 -6.48
C ARG A 129 7.20 6.06 -6.44
N ASN A 130 6.23 6.57 -5.72
CA ASN A 130 5.96 7.99 -5.53
C ASN A 130 6.65 8.59 -4.31
N PHE A 131 7.22 7.79 -3.41
CA PHE A 131 7.82 8.27 -2.16
C PHE A 131 9.28 7.82 -2.02
N GLU A 132 9.57 6.52 -1.86
CA GLU A 132 10.93 6.02 -1.64
C GLU A 132 11.87 6.30 -2.81
N LEU A 133 11.39 6.24 -4.07
CA LEU A 133 12.25 6.59 -5.22
C LEU A 133 12.64 8.08 -5.18
N ASN A 134 11.69 8.96 -4.83
CA ASN A 134 11.99 10.38 -4.65
C ASN A 134 12.98 10.61 -3.48
N GLN A 135 12.79 9.89 -2.37
CA GLN A 135 13.69 9.96 -1.22
C GLN A 135 15.11 9.55 -1.60
N LEU A 136 15.27 8.44 -2.32
CA LEU A 136 16.58 7.98 -2.79
C LEU A 136 17.24 8.97 -3.75
N ASP A 137 16.47 9.59 -4.64
CA ASP A 137 16.99 10.63 -5.56
C ASP A 137 17.47 11.88 -4.80
N ILE A 138 16.72 12.33 -3.80
CA ILE A 138 17.11 13.46 -2.93
C ILE A 138 18.39 13.13 -2.17
N LEU A 139 18.55 11.90 -1.71
CA LEU A 139 19.76 11.41 -1.04
C LEU A 139 20.94 11.19 -1.99
N LYS A 140 20.79 11.46 -3.30
CA LYS A 140 21.81 11.19 -4.34
C LYS A 140 22.23 9.72 -4.42
N ARG A 141 21.32 8.83 -4.05
CA ARG A 141 21.48 7.37 -4.13
C ARG A 141 20.28 6.79 -4.91
N PRO A 142 20.19 7.07 -6.23
CA PRO A 142 19.00 6.74 -7.01
C PRO A 142 18.71 5.24 -7.02
N GLY A 143 17.42 4.92 -6.92
CA GLY A 143 16.90 3.56 -7.00
C GLY A 143 16.70 3.08 -8.43
N LEU A 144 16.77 1.77 -8.63
CA LEU A 144 16.21 1.04 -9.77
C LEU A 144 15.02 0.22 -9.26
N ALA A 145 13.85 0.49 -9.78
CA ALA A 145 12.61 -0.18 -9.37
C ALA A 145 12.22 -1.29 -10.35
N PHE A 146 11.71 -2.38 -9.80
CA PHE A 146 10.99 -3.45 -10.51
C PHE A 146 9.54 -3.38 -10.02
N TYR A 147 8.61 -3.08 -10.92
CA TYR A 147 7.20 -2.90 -10.57
C TYR A 147 6.49 -4.24 -10.45
N VAL A 148 5.74 -4.41 -9.38
CA VAL A 148 5.11 -5.70 -9.05
C VAL A 148 4.17 -6.18 -10.17
N GLU A 149 3.43 -5.27 -10.80
CA GLU A 149 2.51 -5.57 -11.90
C GLU A 149 3.21 -6.00 -13.20
N GLU A 150 4.45 -5.62 -13.39
CA GLU A 150 5.30 -6.05 -14.51
C GLU A 150 5.94 -7.41 -14.24
N GLU A 151 5.98 -7.80 -12.95
CA GLU A 151 6.69 -8.97 -12.46
C GLU A 151 5.76 -10.10 -11.98
N GLY A 152 4.55 -10.16 -12.55
CA GLY A 152 3.65 -11.31 -12.37
C GLY A 152 2.61 -11.16 -11.27
N VAL A 153 2.55 -10.02 -10.61
CA VAL A 153 1.49 -9.69 -9.64
C VAL A 153 0.33 -9.01 -10.38
N PRO A 154 -0.91 -9.47 -10.27
CA PRO A 154 -2.05 -8.77 -10.85
C PRO A 154 -2.23 -7.37 -10.25
N ALA A 155 -2.81 -6.45 -11.02
CA ALA A 155 -3.15 -5.12 -10.52
C ALA A 155 -4.09 -5.20 -9.30
N TYR A 156 -3.85 -4.35 -8.31
CA TYR A 156 -4.62 -4.26 -7.07
C TYR A 156 -4.72 -2.80 -6.60
N ASP A 157 -5.63 -2.56 -5.64
CA ASP A 157 -5.76 -1.27 -4.99
C ASP A 157 -4.69 -1.13 -3.91
N GLU A 158 -3.76 -0.18 -4.07
CA GLU A 158 -2.68 -0.03 -3.10
C GLU A 158 -3.18 0.48 -1.77
N LEU A 159 -3.90 1.62 -1.76
CA LEU A 159 -4.41 2.19 -0.52
C LEU A 159 -5.92 2.12 -0.50
N ILE A 160 -6.44 1.41 0.49
CA ILE A 160 -7.87 1.26 0.74
C ILE A 160 -8.21 1.73 2.14
N MET A 161 -9.47 2.03 2.38
CA MET A 161 -9.99 2.27 3.71
C MET A 161 -10.81 1.05 4.15
N VAL A 162 -10.51 0.57 5.35
CA VAL A 162 -11.19 -0.55 5.96
C VAL A 162 -11.93 -0.13 7.23
N ALA A 163 -13.11 -0.71 7.45
CA ALA A 163 -13.94 -0.56 8.63
C ALA A 163 -14.17 -1.92 9.29
N ASN A 164 -14.66 -1.94 10.53
CA ASN A 164 -15.20 -3.16 11.11
C ASN A 164 -16.53 -3.53 10.42
N SER A 165 -16.72 -4.80 10.08
CA SER A 165 -17.92 -5.27 9.36
C SER A 165 -19.24 -4.98 10.11
N LYS A 166 -19.18 -4.78 11.43
CA LYS A 166 -20.34 -4.42 12.26
C LYS A 166 -20.77 -2.95 12.09
N ASP A 167 -19.86 -2.07 11.68
CA ASP A 167 -20.05 -0.62 11.71
C ASP A 167 -20.25 0.01 10.33
N VAL A 168 -20.18 -0.78 9.26
CA VAL A 168 -20.28 -0.30 7.86
C VAL A 168 -21.62 0.33 7.52
N SER A 169 -22.71 -0.06 8.19
CA SER A 169 -24.07 0.41 7.91
C SER A 169 -24.36 1.80 8.47
N GLY A 170 -23.49 2.34 9.30
CA GLY A 170 -23.70 3.63 9.97
C GLY A 170 -23.75 4.82 9.00
N PRO A 171 -24.64 5.80 9.23
CA PRO A 171 -24.76 6.98 8.36
C PRO A 171 -23.48 7.85 8.35
N HIS A 172 -22.67 7.80 9.41
CA HIS A 172 -21.39 8.48 9.50
C HIS A 172 -20.39 7.95 8.47
N MET A 173 -20.42 6.63 8.20
CA MET A 173 -19.53 5.98 7.26
C MET A 173 -19.77 6.47 5.82
N ARG A 174 -21.04 6.51 5.37
CA ARG A 174 -21.41 7.08 4.07
C ARG A 174 -21.03 8.55 3.95
N LYS A 175 -21.31 9.34 4.99
CA LYS A 175 -20.93 10.77 5.02
C LYS A 175 -19.41 10.94 4.89
N PHE A 176 -18.64 10.10 5.58
CA PHE A 176 -17.19 10.15 5.53
C PHE A 176 -16.67 9.79 4.13
N VAL A 177 -17.08 8.66 3.55
CA VAL A 177 -16.66 8.23 2.19
C VAL A 177 -17.05 9.28 1.15
N GLY A 178 -18.26 9.84 1.23
CA GLY A 178 -18.69 10.93 0.34
C GLY A 178 -17.87 12.22 0.53
N ALA A 179 -17.37 12.49 1.74
CA ALA A 179 -16.48 13.63 1.96
C ALA A 179 -15.09 13.38 1.35
N ILE A 180 -14.54 12.15 1.47
CA ILE A 180 -13.30 11.74 0.81
C ILE A 180 -13.42 11.86 -0.71
N GLU A 181 -14.52 11.41 -1.30
CA GLU A 181 -14.74 11.51 -2.75
C GLU A 181 -14.71 12.97 -3.22
N ARG A 182 -15.45 13.86 -2.55
CA ARG A 182 -15.39 15.30 -2.87
C ARG A 182 -14.00 15.89 -2.65
N GLY A 183 -13.29 15.45 -1.60
CA GLY A 183 -11.93 15.86 -1.33
C GLY A 183 -10.95 15.46 -2.43
N VAL A 184 -11.04 14.21 -2.91
CA VAL A 184 -10.22 13.74 -4.04
C VAL A 184 -10.52 14.51 -5.32
N GLN A 185 -11.80 14.72 -5.65
CA GLN A 185 -12.19 15.50 -6.83
C GLN A 185 -11.67 16.94 -6.75
N TYR A 186 -11.77 17.56 -5.58
CA TYR A 186 -11.22 18.91 -5.36
C TYR A 186 -9.71 18.93 -5.54
N LEU A 187 -9.00 18.01 -4.87
CA LEU A 187 -7.54 17.91 -4.91
C LEU A 187 -6.99 17.72 -6.33
N VAL A 188 -7.62 16.85 -7.11
CA VAL A 188 -7.19 16.58 -8.49
C VAL A 188 -7.39 17.80 -9.41
N ASN A 189 -8.46 18.57 -9.18
CA ASN A 189 -8.77 19.77 -9.97
C ASN A 189 -8.06 21.04 -9.46
N HIS A 190 -7.62 21.06 -8.19
CA HIS A 190 -6.97 22.20 -7.54
C HIS A 190 -5.70 21.77 -6.79
N PRO A 191 -4.68 21.20 -7.48
CA PRO A 191 -3.53 20.57 -6.84
C PRO A 191 -2.69 21.53 -6.00
N ASP A 192 -2.46 22.76 -6.47
CA ASP A 192 -1.62 23.74 -5.76
C ASP A 192 -2.34 24.33 -4.54
N GLU A 193 -3.64 24.61 -4.67
CA GLU A 193 -4.43 25.05 -3.53
C GLU A 193 -4.54 23.95 -2.47
N SER A 194 -4.75 22.73 -2.89
CA SER A 194 -4.81 21.56 -2.02
C SER A 194 -3.46 21.28 -1.34
N TRP A 195 -2.35 21.51 -2.02
CA TRP A 195 -1.02 21.48 -1.41
C TRP A 195 -0.91 22.51 -0.27
N ASN A 196 -1.28 23.75 -0.54
CA ASN A 196 -1.23 24.81 0.46
C ASN A 196 -2.11 24.52 1.68
N LEU A 197 -3.27 23.89 1.47
CA LEU A 197 -4.13 23.42 2.56
C LEU A 197 -3.48 22.27 3.34
N PHE A 198 -2.84 21.32 2.66
CA PHE A 198 -2.18 20.17 3.26
C PHE A 198 -1.02 20.56 4.18
N ILE A 199 -0.18 21.51 3.77
CA ILE A 199 0.96 21.96 4.57
C ILE A 199 0.59 23.05 5.61
N LYS A 200 -0.64 23.58 5.57
CA LYS A 200 -1.07 24.65 6.47
C LYS A 200 -0.94 24.24 7.93
N GLY A 201 -0.05 24.90 8.65
CA GLY A 201 0.27 24.60 10.06
C GLY A 201 1.13 23.33 10.26
N ARG A 202 1.64 22.72 9.19
CA ARG A 202 2.43 21.48 9.17
C ARG A 202 3.78 21.73 8.50
N LYS A 203 4.64 22.52 9.15
CA LYS A 203 5.99 22.82 8.61
C LYS A 203 6.87 21.58 8.42
N ASP A 204 6.60 20.54 9.16
CA ASP A 204 7.24 19.23 9.06
C ASP A 204 6.94 18.50 7.74
N LEU A 205 5.88 18.90 7.04
CA LEU A 205 5.48 18.33 5.74
C LEU A 205 5.86 19.21 4.55
N ASP A 206 6.27 20.47 4.78
CA ASP A 206 6.66 21.38 3.69
C ASP A 206 8.12 21.19 3.33
N ASP A 207 8.44 20.07 2.72
CA ASP A 207 9.77 19.72 2.22
C ASP A 207 9.73 19.22 0.77
N GLU A 208 10.92 19.04 0.18
CA GLU A 208 11.07 18.61 -1.22
C GLU A 208 10.53 17.19 -1.45
N LEU A 209 10.69 16.28 -0.48
CA LEU A 209 10.19 14.91 -0.58
C LEU A 209 8.67 14.88 -0.66
N ASN A 210 8.00 15.54 0.28
CA ASN A 210 6.54 15.59 0.30
C ASN A 210 5.98 16.31 -0.93
N ARG A 211 6.66 17.37 -1.42
CA ARG A 211 6.26 18.08 -2.63
C ARG A 211 6.34 17.19 -3.88
N ARG A 212 7.38 16.40 -4.02
CA ARG A 212 7.51 15.42 -5.13
C ARG A 212 6.47 14.30 -4.98
N ALA A 213 6.36 13.71 -3.79
CA ALA A 213 5.40 12.66 -3.52
C ALA A 213 3.95 13.13 -3.77
N TRP A 214 3.59 14.36 -3.39
CA TRP A 214 2.30 14.97 -3.68
C TRP A 214 1.99 14.96 -5.17
N ARG A 215 2.88 15.53 -5.98
CA ARG A 215 2.73 15.59 -7.43
C ARG A 215 2.60 14.20 -8.06
N ASP A 216 3.41 13.25 -7.62
CA ASP A 216 3.44 11.91 -8.19
C ASP A 216 2.27 11.03 -7.71
N THR A 217 1.59 11.42 -6.61
CA THR A 217 0.42 10.70 -6.07
C THR A 217 -0.88 11.16 -6.72
N ILE A 218 -1.02 12.44 -7.07
CA ILE A 218 -2.27 13.01 -7.59
C ILE A 218 -2.89 12.17 -8.72
N PRO A 219 -2.14 11.78 -9.80
CA PRO A 219 -2.72 11.02 -10.91
C PRO A 219 -3.11 9.58 -10.53
N ARG A 220 -2.83 9.13 -9.31
CA ARG A 220 -3.08 7.77 -8.82
C ARG A 220 -4.26 7.67 -7.87
N PHE A 221 -4.82 8.78 -7.45
CA PHE A 221 -6.02 8.76 -6.63
C PHE A 221 -7.20 8.15 -7.38
N ALA A 222 -7.97 7.33 -6.70
CA ALA A 222 -9.25 6.85 -7.19
C ALA A 222 -10.22 8.03 -7.27
N LEU A 223 -10.66 8.41 -8.47
CA LEU A 223 -11.58 9.55 -8.67
C LEU A 223 -12.96 9.31 -8.05
N ARG A 224 -13.32 8.05 -7.83
CA ARG A 224 -14.52 7.61 -7.14
C ARG A 224 -14.15 6.61 -6.03
N PRO A 225 -13.70 7.09 -4.87
CA PRO A 225 -13.25 6.23 -3.77
C PRO A 225 -14.28 5.17 -3.31
N GLY A 226 -15.57 5.49 -3.36
CA GLY A 226 -16.65 4.56 -3.02
C GLY A 226 -16.79 3.38 -3.99
N ALA A 227 -16.45 3.55 -5.27
CA ALA A 227 -16.61 2.51 -6.29
C ALA A 227 -15.73 1.28 -6.03
N LEU A 228 -16.21 0.10 -6.41
CA LEU A 228 -15.54 -1.19 -6.21
C LEU A 228 -15.31 -1.90 -7.54
N ASP A 229 -14.06 -2.13 -7.91
CA ASP A 229 -13.71 -2.99 -9.04
C ASP A 229 -13.77 -4.48 -8.62
N ARG A 230 -14.95 -5.09 -8.81
CA ARG A 230 -15.22 -6.47 -8.44
C ARG A 230 -14.28 -7.47 -9.14
N ASN A 231 -13.96 -7.22 -10.41
CA ASN A 231 -13.10 -8.11 -11.19
C ASN A 231 -11.66 -8.08 -10.67
N ARG A 232 -11.13 -6.89 -10.35
CA ARG A 232 -9.81 -6.73 -9.74
C ARG A 232 -9.71 -7.51 -8.43
N TYR A 233 -10.69 -7.37 -7.54
CA TYR A 233 -10.71 -8.08 -6.26
C TYR A 233 -10.79 -9.60 -6.44
N ALA A 234 -11.62 -10.09 -7.36
CA ALA A 234 -11.74 -11.52 -7.65
C ALA A 234 -10.45 -12.10 -8.23
N THR A 235 -9.86 -11.42 -9.22
CA THR A 235 -8.59 -11.81 -9.85
C THR A 235 -7.47 -11.87 -8.82
N PHE A 236 -7.37 -10.83 -7.98
CA PHE A 236 -6.34 -10.76 -6.95
C PHE A 236 -6.53 -11.81 -5.86
N ALA A 237 -7.77 -12.11 -5.43
CA ALA A 237 -8.05 -13.20 -4.50
C ALA A 237 -7.63 -14.56 -5.06
N GLY A 238 -7.88 -14.82 -6.35
CA GLY A 238 -7.42 -16.02 -7.06
C GLY A 238 -5.89 -16.14 -7.04
N PHE A 239 -5.20 -15.05 -7.33
CA PHE A 239 -3.73 -14.98 -7.26
C PHE A 239 -3.22 -15.28 -5.84
N LEU A 240 -3.77 -14.64 -4.79
CA LEU A 240 -3.34 -14.89 -3.42
C LEU A 240 -3.57 -16.35 -2.99
N LYS A 241 -4.67 -16.96 -3.43
CA LYS A 241 -4.92 -18.40 -3.21
C LYS A 241 -3.90 -19.27 -3.91
N GLN A 242 -3.58 -18.98 -5.16
CA GLN A 242 -2.56 -19.70 -5.93
C GLN A 242 -1.18 -19.60 -5.26
N GLN A 243 -0.85 -18.43 -4.70
CA GLN A 243 0.39 -18.21 -3.96
C GLN A 243 0.36 -18.79 -2.53
N GLY A 244 -0.74 -19.43 -2.13
CA GLY A 244 -0.88 -20.05 -0.81
C GLY A 244 -1.00 -19.07 0.37
N LEU A 245 -1.35 -17.82 0.11
CA LEU A 245 -1.45 -16.74 1.10
C LEU A 245 -2.79 -16.69 1.80
N ILE A 246 -3.83 -17.09 1.10
CA ILE A 246 -5.15 -17.30 1.63
C ILE A 246 -5.58 -18.74 1.36
N LYS A 247 -6.34 -19.31 2.27
CA LYS A 247 -6.88 -20.67 2.16
C LYS A 247 -8.13 -20.70 1.29
N THR A 248 -8.96 -19.65 1.43
CA THR A 248 -10.29 -19.59 0.83
C THR A 248 -10.49 -18.27 0.12
N VAL A 249 -11.02 -18.30 -1.10
CA VAL A 249 -11.59 -17.11 -1.75
C VAL A 249 -12.99 -16.91 -1.21
N LEU A 250 -13.16 -15.95 -0.31
CA LEU A 250 -14.46 -15.60 0.25
C LEU A 250 -15.33 -14.84 -0.77
N PRO A 251 -16.66 -14.90 -0.65
CA PRO A 251 -17.55 -14.02 -1.39
C PRO A 251 -17.21 -12.56 -1.15
N LEU A 252 -17.13 -11.77 -2.22
CA LEU A 252 -16.64 -10.38 -2.19
C LEU A 252 -17.43 -9.48 -1.22
N ASP A 253 -18.75 -9.65 -1.17
CA ASP A 253 -19.67 -8.91 -0.29
C ASP A 253 -19.39 -9.10 1.21
N LYS A 254 -18.61 -10.10 1.58
CA LYS A 254 -18.20 -10.32 2.98
C LYS A 254 -17.09 -9.37 3.45
N TYR A 255 -16.29 -8.82 2.51
CA TYR A 255 -15.10 -8.02 2.85
C TYR A 255 -14.88 -6.77 2.00
N ALA A 256 -15.75 -6.49 1.03
CA ALA A 256 -15.70 -5.26 0.24
C ALA A 256 -17.10 -4.82 -0.15
N VAL A 257 -17.44 -3.56 0.13
CA VAL A 257 -18.76 -2.99 -0.13
C VAL A 257 -18.65 -1.63 -0.82
N GLU A 258 -19.73 -1.27 -1.51
CA GLU A 258 -20.02 0.10 -1.94
C GLU A 258 -21.04 0.69 -0.97
N LEU A 259 -20.70 1.84 -0.40
CA LEU A 259 -21.62 2.55 0.51
C LEU A 259 -22.49 3.51 -0.32
N ASN A 260 -23.64 3.03 -0.74
CA ASN A 260 -24.66 3.82 -1.45
C ASN A 260 -25.44 4.73 -0.48
#